data_4c7622c5710d08ed45a9467b39537fd1
#
_entry.id   4c7622c5710d08ed45a9467b39537fd1
#
_cell.length_a   1.000
_cell.length_b   1.000
_cell.length_c   1.000
_cell.angle_alpha   90.00
_cell.angle_beta   90.00
_cell.angle_gamma   90.00
#
_symmetry.space_group_name_H-M   'P 1'
#
loop_
_entity.id
_entity.type
_entity.pdbx_description
1 polymer ?
#
loop_
_entity_poly.entity_id
_entity_poly.type
_entity_poly.pdbx_seq_one_letter_code
_entity_poly.pdbx_strand_id
1 'polypeptide(L)'
;MKKRLFRLGALCCVAAMTITTGAQALSVEEAYDILQRSYVDKLPRAAQDAKSLDELFSYTDDYTYYMTAEEYQAFLQGVEGDVSFAGIGAEITYVPEGIRIVSVLKGGGAEKAGLAAGDIIIAIEGESCAPGGAEHRAKLLGEAGTSVTVTVRHADGTQADYTVTRALVTQTNTTVSVTGGVGYIDCDSFGTQTGTYFQEGVRGNDSAVRAWIVDLRGNGGGLTSAAVSALGAFSGEGDLIYFVDQDGASTAQSYSGRDLTDKPAIVLMDSGSASASEIFAGGVLGTGSGIVIGTRSYGKGVAQVLYDESNCPYLHGDAVKVTAYRFYCAGGNTTDRIGVVPTLYIPQDQAVAAARLLSGEKTKDSAYLRLVLNGCDFYIDIPAAKETSSTVLEAILTALTPDAELYWGENGGETKLTLAQAREKCGFAASSALDFSDVADSEYAQEIDSLAA
;
A
#
# COMPACT_ATOMS: atom_id res chain seq x y z
N MET A 1 -19.77 23.39 -7.14
CA MET A 1 -20.16 22.22 -7.96
C MET A 1 -19.92 20.96 -7.14
N LYS A 2 -20.79 19.99 -7.21
CA LYS A 2 -21.10 18.95 -6.23
C LYS A 2 -19.90 18.07 -5.84
N LYS A 3 -19.43 18.16 -4.58
CA LYS A 3 -18.58 17.16 -3.94
C LYS A 3 -19.40 15.88 -3.70
N ARG A 4 -18.99 14.77 -4.27
CA ARG A 4 -19.55 13.46 -3.96
C ARG A 4 -18.62 12.74 -2.99
N LEU A 5 -19.13 12.55 -1.77
CA LEU A 5 -18.55 11.70 -0.73
C LEU A 5 -18.43 10.26 -1.25
N PHE A 6 -17.24 9.69 -1.13
CA PHE A 6 -17.07 8.25 -1.04
C PHE A 6 -17.33 7.84 0.42
N ARG A 7 -18.54 7.37 0.69
CA ARG A 7 -18.85 6.62 1.92
C ARG A 7 -18.69 5.14 1.59
N LEU A 8 -17.62 4.52 2.09
CA LEU A 8 -17.59 3.06 2.22
C LEU A 8 -18.57 2.70 3.35
N GLY A 9 -19.70 2.10 2.97
CA GLY A 9 -20.67 1.58 3.93
C GLY A 9 -20.23 0.21 4.41
N ALA A 10 -19.75 0.12 5.63
CA ALA A 10 -19.78 -1.12 6.41
C ALA A 10 -21.04 -1.09 7.26
N LEU A 11 -22.09 -1.77 6.80
CA LEU A 11 -23.34 -1.94 7.54
C LEU A 11 -23.19 -3.18 8.43
N CYS A 12 -22.78 -3.00 9.69
CA CYS A 12 -22.93 -4.03 10.72
C CYS A 12 -24.14 -3.68 11.58
N CYS A 13 -25.21 -4.47 11.46
CA CYS A 13 -26.30 -4.44 12.42
C CYS A 13 -25.84 -5.04 13.75
N VAL A 14 -25.67 -4.21 14.77
CA VAL A 14 -25.55 -4.64 16.17
C VAL A 14 -26.78 -4.14 16.91
N ALA A 15 -27.43 -5.08 17.60
CA ALA A 15 -28.62 -4.81 18.40
C ALA A 15 -28.28 -3.83 19.55
N ALA A 16 -29.04 -2.75 19.63
CA ALA A 16 -28.91 -1.73 20.66
C ALA A 16 -29.26 -2.30 22.05
N MET A 17 -28.27 -2.38 22.93
CA MET A 17 -28.51 -2.29 24.36
C MET A 17 -28.26 -0.85 24.82
N THR A 18 -29.33 -0.12 25.05
CA THR A 18 -29.30 1.21 25.63
C THR A 18 -28.88 1.13 27.10
N ILE A 19 -27.61 1.40 27.37
CA ILE A 19 -27.16 1.83 28.68
C ILE A 19 -27.00 3.34 28.61
N THR A 20 -28.00 4.07 29.08
CA THR A 20 -27.95 5.52 29.26
C THR A 20 -27.14 5.84 30.51
N THR A 21 -25.84 5.91 30.40
CA THR A 21 -25.03 6.78 31.27
C THR A 21 -24.75 8.01 30.41
N GLY A 22 -25.19 9.18 30.87
CA GLY A 22 -25.00 10.43 30.13
C GLY A 22 -23.50 10.75 29.99
N ALA A 23 -22.89 10.22 28.97
CA ALA A 23 -21.61 10.69 28.47
C ALA A 23 -21.89 12.10 27.90
N GLN A 24 -21.21 13.10 28.45
CA GLN A 24 -21.30 14.47 27.95
C GLN A 24 -20.55 14.47 26.62
N ALA A 25 -21.24 14.72 25.52
CA ALA A 25 -20.61 14.83 24.19
C ALA A 25 -19.56 15.97 24.23
N LEU A 26 -18.48 15.80 23.48
CA LEU A 26 -17.44 16.81 23.29
C LEU A 26 -18.05 18.18 22.99
N SER A 27 -17.72 19.20 23.79
CA SER A 27 -18.18 20.57 23.54
C SER A 27 -17.37 21.25 22.42
N VAL A 28 -17.96 22.25 21.80
CA VAL A 28 -17.27 23.05 20.76
C VAL A 28 -16.04 23.77 21.33
N GLU A 29 -16.09 24.21 22.58
CA GLU A 29 -14.99 24.87 23.25
C GLU A 29 -13.81 23.91 23.48
N GLU A 30 -14.07 22.71 23.99
CA GLU A 30 -13.05 21.67 24.18
C GLU A 30 -12.41 21.23 22.85
N ALA A 31 -13.23 21.04 21.81
CA ALA A 31 -12.75 20.74 20.46
C ALA A 31 -11.87 21.86 19.88
N TYR A 32 -12.30 23.12 20.06
CA TYR A 32 -11.53 24.29 19.64
C TYR A 32 -10.17 24.34 20.35
N ASP A 33 -10.12 24.05 21.65
CA ASP A 33 -8.88 24.02 22.42
C ASP A 33 -7.90 22.93 21.93
N ILE A 34 -8.41 21.77 21.54
CA ILE A 34 -7.59 20.73 20.91
C ILE A 34 -7.01 21.23 19.60
N LEU A 35 -7.87 21.76 18.71
CA LEU A 35 -7.46 22.20 17.39
C LEU A 35 -6.49 23.40 17.47
N GLN A 36 -6.73 24.36 18.34
CA GLN A 36 -5.86 25.52 18.51
C GLN A 36 -4.43 25.15 18.89
N ARG A 37 -4.28 24.09 19.70
CA ARG A 37 -2.97 23.62 20.20
C ARG A 37 -2.24 22.70 19.23
N SER A 38 -2.98 22.04 18.35
CA SER A 38 -2.43 20.86 17.65
C SER A 38 -2.63 20.88 16.15
N TYR A 39 -3.57 21.65 15.61
CA TYR A 39 -3.80 21.68 14.16
C TYR A 39 -2.63 22.38 13.47
N VAL A 40 -2.11 21.79 12.40
CA VAL A 40 -0.88 22.20 11.72
C VAL A 40 -0.93 23.59 11.10
N ASP A 41 -2.13 24.08 10.79
CA ASP A 41 -2.36 25.44 10.28
C ASP A 41 -3.07 26.32 11.32
N LYS A 42 -2.93 27.63 11.18
CA LYS A 42 -3.63 28.57 12.05
C LYS A 42 -5.12 28.58 11.72
N LEU A 43 -5.94 28.32 12.73
CA LEU A 43 -7.38 28.44 12.59
C LEU A 43 -7.79 29.90 12.31
N PRO A 44 -8.77 30.12 11.42
CA PRO A 44 -9.32 31.46 11.21
C PRO A 44 -10.08 31.95 12.46
N ARG A 45 -10.19 33.26 12.66
CA ARG A 45 -10.92 33.82 13.82
C ARG A 45 -12.35 33.32 13.94
N ALA A 46 -13.02 33.06 12.80
CA ALA A 46 -14.38 32.54 12.77
C ALA A 46 -14.53 31.19 13.45
N ALA A 47 -13.49 30.37 13.50
CA ALA A 47 -13.51 29.07 14.18
C ALA A 47 -13.77 29.20 15.69
N GLN A 48 -13.34 30.30 16.32
CA GLN A 48 -13.60 30.57 17.75
C GLN A 48 -15.09 30.81 18.04
N ASP A 49 -15.84 31.29 17.05
CA ASP A 49 -17.27 31.62 17.17
C ASP A 49 -18.18 30.51 16.67
N ALA A 50 -17.61 29.32 16.30
CA ALA A 50 -18.37 28.16 15.80
C ALA A 50 -19.45 27.73 16.80
N LYS A 51 -20.63 27.36 16.29
CA LYS A 51 -21.81 26.98 17.11
C LYS A 51 -22.04 25.48 17.16
N SER A 52 -21.32 24.71 16.36
CA SER A 52 -21.37 23.25 16.33
C SER A 52 -20.01 22.65 16.00
N LEU A 53 -19.81 21.37 16.31
CA LEU A 53 -18.61 20.64 15.91
C LEU A 53 -18.45 20.63 14.39
N ASP A 54 -19.52 20.38 13.63
CA ASP A 54 -19.49 20.40 12.16
C ASP A 54 -19.00 21.74 11.61
N GLU A 55 -19.48 22.85 12.18
CA GLU A 55 -19.02 24.18 11.79
C GLU A 55 -17.53 24.36 12.15
N LEU A 56 -17.11 23.96 13.34
CA LEU A 56 -15.73 24.06 13.78
C LEU A 56 -14.77 23.26 12.88
N PHE A 57 -15.09 21.99 12.63
CA PHE A 57 -14.27 21.13 11.79
C PHE A 57 -14.29 21.52 10.30
N SER A 58 -15.28 22.30 9.86
CA SER A 58 -15.29 22.85 8.48
C SER A 58 -14.15 23.83 8.21
N TYR A 59 -13.51 24.35 9.24
CA TYR A 59 -12.33 25.24 9.15
C TYR A 59 -11.00 24.48 9.09
N THR A 60 -11.02 23.17 9.13
CA THR A 60 -9.84 22.32 9.06
C THR A 60 -9.77 21.55 7.73
N ASP A 61 -8.74 20.70 7.55
CA ASP A 61 -8.62 19.85 6.39
C ASP A 61 -9.55 18.62 6.46
N ASP A 62 -9.65 17.88 5.35
CA ASP A 62 -10.50 16.69 5.24
C ASP A 62 -10.00 15.48 6.13
N TYR A 63 -8.83 15.59 6.75
CA TYR A 63 -8.22 14.56 7.60
C TYR A 63 -8.40 14.82 9.09
N THR A 64 -8.91 16.01 9.46
CA THR A 64 -9.19 16.43 10.83
C THR A 64 -10.68 16.33 11.10
N TYR A 65 -11.08 15.47 12.03
CA TYR A 65 -12.49 15.22 12.33
C TYR A 65 -12.70 14.59 13.72
N TYR A 66 -13.92 14.74 14.22
CA TYR A 66 -14.41 14.07 15.42
C TYR A 66 -15.00 12.71 15.07
N MET A 67 -14.85 11.75 15.98
CA MET A 67 -15.42 10.41 15.94
C MET A 67 -16.17 10.14 17.23
N THR A 68 -17.41 9.63 17.11
CA THR A 68 -18.11 9.01 18.22
C THR A 68 -17.39 7.75 18.69
N ALA A 69 -17.71 7.24 19.87
CA ALA A 69 -17.10 6.01 20.39
C ALA A 69 -17.23 4.81 19.42
N GLU A 70 -18.38 4.69 18.72
CA GLU A 70 -18.60 3.63 17.74
C GLU A 70 -17.69 3.81 16.50
N GLU A 71 -17.63 5.03 15.95
CA GLU A 71 -16.78 5.35 14.81
C GLU A 71 -15.29 5.20 15.16
N TYR A 72 -14.92 5.55 16.40
CA TYR A 72 -13.56 5.38 16.89
C TYR A 72 -13.16 3.90 16.99
N GLN A 73 -14.04 3.03 17.51
CA GLN A 73 -13.78 1.60 17.54
C GLN A 73 -13.63 1.02 16.13
N ALA A 74 -14.45 1.44 15.17
CA ALA A 74 -14.33 1.04 13.77
C ALA A 74 -13.00 1.53 13.14
N PHE A 75 -12.58 2.76 13.47
CA PHE A 75 -11.30 3.32 13.06
C PHE A 75 -10.12 2.50 13.60
N LEU A 76 -10.13 2.14 14.88
CA LEU A 76 -9.07 1.33 15.51
C LEU A 76 -8.92 -0.05 14.83
N GLN A 77 -10.03 -0.70 14.50
CA GLN A 77 -9.99 -1.96 13.75
C GLN A 77 -9.34 -1.79 12.37
N GLY A 78 -9.61 -0.67 11.70
CA GLY A 78 -8.95 -0.34 10.43
C GLY A 78 -7.44 -0.09 10.56
N VAL A 79 -7.01 0.48 11.70
CA VAL A 79 -5.59 0.76 11.99
C VAL A 79 -4.81 -0.52 12.33
N GLU A 80 -5.44 -1.54 12.88
CA GLU A 80 -4.79 -2.84 13.09
C GLU A 80 -4.28 -3.41 11.75
N GLY A 81 -5.04 -3.20 10.67
CA GLY A 81 -4.70 -3.64 9.33
C GLY A 81 -4.96 -5.12 9.08
N ASP A 82 -4.79 -5.97 10.09
CA ASP A 82 -5.11 -7.39 10.01
C ASP A 82 -6.60 -7.59 10.34
N VAL A 83 -7.29 -8.36 9.52
CA VAL A 83 -8.70 -8.66 9.73
C VAL A 83 -8.85 -10.07 10.26
N SER A 84 -9.35 -10.18 11.50
CA SER A 84 -9.71 -11.47 12.09
C SER A 84 -11.21 -11.72 11.96
N PHE A 85 -11.59 -12.88 11.45
CA PHE A 85 -12.97 -13.31 11.35
C PHE A 85 -13.11 -14.80 11.64
N ALA A 86 -14.27 -15.19 12.13
CA ALA A 86 -14.59 -16.58 12.31
C ALA A 86 -15.43 -17.09 11.12
N GLY A 87 -14.93 -18.10 10.41
CA GLY A 87 -15.53 -18.65 9.21
C GLY A 87 -14.78 -19.85 8.68
N ILE A 88 -15.09 -20.23 7.45
CA ILE A 88 -14.46 -21.40 6.82
C ILE A 88 -12.97 -21.19 6.49
N GLY A 89 -12.49 -19.95 6.41
CA GLY A 89 -11.09 -19.67 6.11
C GLY A 89 -10.73 -19.89 4.64
N ALA A 90 -11.47 -19.23 3.75
CA ALA A 90 -11.19 -19.21 2.33
C ALA A 90 -11.42 -17.80 1.76
N GLU A 91 -10.57 -17.39 0.83
CA GLU A 91 -10.84 -16.28 -0.07
C GLU A 91 -11.77 -16.75 -1.18
N ILE A 92 -12.78 -15.96 -1.51
CA ILE A 92 -13.84 -16.36 -2.42
C ILE A 92 -14.17 -15.29 -3.46
N THR A 93 -14.71 -15.75 -4.59
CA THR A 93 -15.35 -14.88 -5.59
C THR A 93 -16.71 -15.46 -5.99
N TYR A 94 -17.59 -14.60 -6.45
CA TYR A 94 -18.93 -15.02 -6.89
C TYR A 94 -18.94 -15.38 -8.36
N VAL A 95 -19.52 -16.53 -8.68
CA VAL A 95 -19.70 -17.01 -10.05
C VAL A 95 -21.18 -17.42 -10.26
N PRO A 96 -21.67 -17.54 -11.50
CA PRO A 96 -23.06 -17.91 -11.74
C PRO A 96 -23.47 -19.25 -11.11
N GLU A 97 -22.51 -20.16 -10.96
CA GLU A 97 -22.74 -21.50 -10.41
C GLU A 97 -22.69 -21.57 -8.88
N GLY A 98 -22.24 -20.49 -8.21
CA GLY A 98 -22.07 -20.47 -6.76
C GLY A 98 -20.92 -19.59 -6.29
N ILE A 99 -20.15 -20.08 -5.31
CA ILE A 99 -19.01 -19.38 -4.71
C ILE A 99 -17.74 -20.14 -5.04
N ARG A 100 -16.84 -19.54 -5.83
CA ARG A 100 -15.53 -20.12 -6.15
C ARG A 100 -14.52 -19.80 -5.06
N ILE A 101 -13.79 -20.80 -4.60
CA ILE A 101 -12.64 -20.66 -3.73
C ILE A 101 -11.45 -20.18 -4.59
N VAL A 102 -10.93 -19.00 -4.27
CA VAL A 102 -9.73 -18.41 -4.88
C VAL A 102 -8.49 -18.94 -4.19
N SER A 103 -8.49 -18.95 -2.86
CA SER A 103 -7.44 -19.51 -2.03
C SER A 103 -8.01 -20.04 -0.71
N VAL A 104 -7.26 -20.92 -0.02
CA VAL A 104 -7.57 -21.36 1.35
C VAL A 104 -6.57 -20.77 2.31
N LEU A 105 -7.06 -20.24 3.43
CA LEU A 105 -6.22 -19.61 4.44
C LEU A 105 -5.59 -20.70 5.34
N LYS A 106 -4.29 -20.56 5.60
CA LYS A 106 -3.53 -21.48 6.45
C LYS A 106 -4.14 -21.58 7.85
N GLY A 107 -4.34 -22.77 8.33
CA GLY A 107 -4.97 -23.03 9.63
C GLY A 107 -6.49 -22.93 9.63
N GLY A 108 -7.11 -22.50 8.51
CA GLY A 108 -8.56 -22.36 8.35
C GLY A 108 -9.30 -23.70 8.29
N GLY A 109 -10.61 -23.65 8.41
CA GLY A 109 -11.48 -24.82 8.33
C GLY A 109 -11.50 -25.45 6.94
N ALA A 110 -11.48 -24.63 5.88
CA ALA A 110 -11.47 -25.08 4.50
C ALA A 110 -10.21 -25.89 4.17
N GLU A 111 -9.02 -25.42 4.60
CA GLU A 111 -7.76 -26.17 4.46
C GLU A 111 -7.83 -27.52 5.16
N LYS A 112 -8.29 -27.52 6.41
CA LYS A 112 -8.44 -28.77 7.22
C LYS A 112 -9.45 -29.73 6.66
N ALA A 113 -10.48 -29.23 5.99
CA ALA A 113 -11.50 -30.05 5.32
C ALA A 113 -11.01 -30.58 3.95
N GLY A 114 -9.87 -30.10 3.44
CA GLY A 114 -9.30 -30.54 2.14
C GLY A 114 -9.86 -29.79 0.94
N LEU A 115 -10.49 -28.64 1.14
CA LEU A 115 -10.92 -27.75 0.05
C LEU A 115 -9.71 -27.05 -0.57
N ALA A 116 -9.78 -26.73 -1.85
CA ALA A 116 -8.68 -26.17 -2.62
C ALA A 116 -9.11 -25.00 -3.50
N ALA A 117 -8.12 -24.23 -3.95
CA ALA A 117 -8.33 -23.19 -4.95
C ALA A 117 -8.92 -23.77 -6.25
N GLY A 118 -9.91 -23.11 -6.81
CA GLY A 118 -10.65 -23.56 -8.00
C GLY A 118 -11.94 -24.32 -7.69
N ASP A 119 -12.11 -24.85 -6.49
CA ASP A 119 -13.35 -25.45 -6.05
C ASP A 119 -14.52 -24.46 -6.06
N ILE A 120 -15.74 -24.93 -6.37
CA ILE A 120 -16.94 -24.11 -6.36
C ILE A 120 -17.92 -24.67 -5.34
N ILE A 121 -18.24 -23.89 -4.31
CA ILE A 121 -19.32 -24.18 -3.37
C ILE A 121 -20.64 -23.92 -4.10
N ILE A 122 -21.41 -24.97 -4.34
CA ILE A 122 -22.67 -24.92 -5.09
C ILE A 122 -23.89 -24.97 -4.16
N ALA A 123 -23.73 -25.45 -2.92
CA ALA A 123 -24.76 -25.39 -1.88
C ALA A 123 -24.16 -25.24 -0.48
N ILE A 124 -24.91 -24.64 0.45
CA ILE A 124 -24.60 -24.47 1.87
C ILE A 124 -25.78 -24.96 2.66
N GLU A 125 -25.57 -25.92 3.61
CA GLU A 125 -26.63 -26.57 4.40
C GLU A 125 -27.76 -27.12 3.51
N GLY A 126 -27.39 -27.65 2.32
CA GLY A 126 -28.34 -28.20 1.35
C GLY A 126 -29.09 -27.14 0.51
N GLU A 127 -28.91 -25.85 0.75
CA GLU A 127 -29.50 -24.76 -0.04
C GLU A 127 -28.54 -24.32 -1.15
N SER A 128 -29.05 -24.20 -2.38
CA SER A 128 -28.26 -23.77 -3.53
C SER A 128 -27.66 -22.38 -3.35
N CYS A 129 -26.40 -22.22 -3.76
CA CYS A 129 -25.71 -20.93 -3.81
C CYS A 129 -25.72 -20.29 -5.21
N ALA A 130 -26.46 -20.82 -6.16
CA ALA A 130 -26.52 -20.28 -7.52
C ALA A 130 -27.71 -19.31 -7.67
N PRO A 131 -27.50 -18.07 -8.20
CA PRO A 131 -26.19 -17.48 -8.47
C PRO A 131 -25.44 -17.10 -7.17
N GLY A 132 -24.08 -17.12 -7.22
CA GLY A 132 -23.28 -16.70 -6.07
C GLY A 132 -23.53 -15.25 -5.68
N GLY A 133 -23.58 -14.98 -4.37
CA GLY A 133 -23.87 -13.64 -3.85
C GLY A 133 -23.45 -13.46 -2.38
N ALA A 134 -23.48 -12.21 -1.91
CA ALA A 134 -23.05 -11.84 -0.57
C ALA A 134 -23.88 -12.50 0.55
N GLU A 135 -25.16 -12.78 0.30
CA GLU A 135 -26.05 -13.48 1.21
C GLU A 135 -25.60 -14.89 1.52
N HIS A 136 -24.99 -15.57 0.56
CA HIS A 136 -24.40 -16.90 0.75
C HIS A 136 -23.12 -16.85 1.55
N ARG A 137 -22.30 -15.78 1.36
CA ARG A 137 -21.09 -15.56 2.14
C ARG A 137 -21.39 -15.50 3.64
N ALA A 138 -22.46 -14.84 4.03
CA ALA A 138 -22.86 -14.72 5.44
C ALA A 138 -23.04 -16.08 6.12
N LYS A 139 -23.49 -17.10 5.40
CA LYS A 139 -23.67 -18.48 5.91
C LYS A 139 -22.35 -19.22 6.14
N LEU A 140 -21.27 -18.81 5.46
CA LEU A 140 -19.91 -19.35 5.64
C LEU A 140 -19.20 -18.78 6.85
N LEU A 141 -19.59 -17.59 7.31
CA LEU A 141 -19.16 -16.98 8.56
C LEU A 141 -19.97 -17.56 9.74
N GLY A 142 -19.49 -17.33 10.96
CA GLY A 142 -20.18 -17.72 12.18
C GLY A 142 -19.18 -17.98 13.32
N GLU A 143 -19.67 -18.34 14.49
CA GLU A 143 -18.86 -18.54 15.68
C GLU A 143 -17.79 -19.62 15.47
N ALA A 144 -16.57 -19.35 15.94
CA ALA A 144 -15.45 -20.29 15.85
C ALA A 144 -15.77 -21.60 16.61
N GLY A 145 -15.42 -22.73 16.02
CA GLY A 145 -15.75 -24.06 16.54
C GLY A 145 -17.11 -24.60 16.06
N THR A 146 -17.98 -23.78 15.47
CA THR A 146 -19.20 -24.29 14.82
C THR A 146 -18.89 -24.86 13.45
N SER A 147 -19.75 -25.74 12.92
CA SER A 147 -19.56 -26.33 11.61
C SER A 147 -20.61 -25.87 10.60
N VAL A 148 -20.25 -25.93 9.34
CA VAL A 148 -21.15 -25.71 8.21
C VAL A 148 -20.92 -26.81 7.16
N THR A 149 -21.99 -27.33 6.59
CA THR A 149 -21.91 -28.31 5.49
C THR A 149 -21.97 -27.57 4.17
N VAL A 150 -20.98 -27.81 3.31
CA VAL A 150 -20.94 -27.23 1.95
C VAL A 150 -20.88 -28.34 0.92
N THR A 151 -21.69 -28.24 -0.13
CA THR A 151 -21.56 -29.09 -1.31
C THR A 151 -20.63 -28.41 -2.29
N VAL A 152 -19.55 -29.07 -2.65
CA VAL A 152 -18.49 -28.52 -3.49
C VAL A 152 -18.40 -29.28 -4.80
N ARG A 153 -18.25 -28.54 -5.90
CA ARG A 153 -17.88 -29.07 -7.21
C ARG A 153 -16.42 -28.78 -7.48
N HIS A 154 -15.64 -29.84 -7.66
CA HIS A 154 -14.21 -29.76 -7.98
C HIS A 154 -13.95 -29.41 -9.45
N ALA A 155 -12.70 -29.07 -9.78
CA ALA A 155 -12.30 -28.73 -11.14
C ALA A 155 -12.51 -29.89 -12.16
N ASP A 156 -12.49 -31.14 -11.70
CA ASP A 156 -12.75 -32.34 -12.51
C ASP A 156 -14.25 -32.62 -12.70
N GLY A 157 -15.12 -31.79 -12.12
CA GLY A 157 -16.58 -31.89 -12.19
C GLY A 157 -17.21 -32.80 -11.12
N THR A 158 -16.42 -33.51 -10.31
CA THR A 158 -16.94 -34.32 -9.20
C THR A 158 -17.55 -33.42 -8.13
N GLN A 159 -18.54 -33.94 -7.41
CA GLN A 159 -19.22 -33.24 -6.31
C GLN A 159 -19.15 -34.06 -5.03
N ALA A 160 -18.94 -33.37 -3.91
CA ALA A 160 -18.94 -33.97 -2.58
C ALA A 160 -19.39 -32.97 -1.52
N ASP A 161 -19.93 -33.50 -0.42
CA ASP A 161 -20.25 -32.71 0.76
C ASP A 161 -19.07 -32.68 1.73
N TYR A 162 -18.80 -31.48 2.26
CA TYR A 162 -17.74 -31.25 3.24
C TYR A 162 -18.32 -30.60 4.49
N THR A 163 -18.03 -31.15 5.65
CA THR A 163 -18.30 -30.48 6.92
C THR A 163 -17.07 -29.64 7.28
N VAL A 164 -17.21 -28.33 7.20
CA VAL A 164 -16.14 -27.38 7.48
C VAL A 164 -16.35 -26.77 8.84
N THR A 165 -15.40 -26.96 9.76
CA THR A 165 -15.42 -26.30 11.08
C THR A 165 -14.93 -24.87 10.93
N ARG A 166 -15.76 -23.91 11.31
CA ARG A 166 -15.36 -22.50 11.33
C ARG A 166 -14.25 -22.28 12.34
N ALA A 167 -13.23 -21.56 11.93
CA ALA A 167 -12.09 -21.20 12.77
C ALA A 167 -11.92 -19.68 12.79
N LEU A 168 -11.34 -19.16 13.85
CA LEU A 168 -10.81 -17.79 13.82
C LEU A 168 -9.62 -17.81 12.88
N VAL A 169 -9.67 -17.02 11.82
CA VAL A 169 -8.59 -16.83 10.85
C VAL A 169 -8.27 -15.35 10.76
N THR A 170 -6.98 -15.05 10.65
CA THR A 170 -6.51 -13.69 10.43
C THR A 170 -6.01 -13.59 9.00
N GLN A 171 -6.59 -12.65 8.26
CA GLN A 171 -6.07 -12.21 6.97
C GLN A 171 -5.13 -11.05 7.24
N THR A 172 -3.85 -11.25 6.97
CA THR A 172 -2.84 -10.22 7.18
C THR A 172 -2.88 -9.19 6.05
N ASN A 173 -2.62 -7.94 6.40
CA ASN A 173 -2.49 -6.83 5.45
C ASN A 173 -1.20 -6.87 4.62
N THR A 174 -0.31 -7.80 4.94
CA THR A 174 1.00 -7.93 4.29
C THR A 174 1.30 -9.40 4.07
N THR A 175 1.66 -9.75 2.86
CA THR A 175 2.09 -11.12 2.50
C THR A 175 3.48 -11.10 1.88
N VAL A 176 4.26 -12.16 2.12
CA VAL A 176 5.61 -12.32 1.59
C VAL A 176 5.71 -13.62 0.84
N SER A 177 6.17 -13.57 -0.40
CA SER A 177 6.38 -14.74 -1.25
C SER A 177 7.72 -14.69 -1.96
N VAL A 178 8.23 -15.85 -2.37
CA VAL A 178 9.47 -15.96 -3.16
C VAL A 178 9.21 -16.80 -4.38
N THR A 179 9.46 -16.24 -5.55
CA THR A 179 9.28 -16.94 -6.83
C THR A 179 10.43 -16.63 -7.76
N GLY A 180 11.11 -17.67 -8.27
CA GLY A 180 12.19 -17.53 -9.23
C GLY A 180 13.37 -16.68 -8.71
N GLY A 181 13.65 -16.72 -7.40
CA GLY A 181 14.72 -15.93 -6.78
C GLY A 181 14.39 -14.44 -6.63
N VAL A 182 13.11 -14.08 -6.67
CA VAL A 182 12.63 -12.71 -6.41
C VAL A 182 11.68 -12.74 -5.22
N GLY A 183 11.96 -11.94 -4.20
CA GLY A 183 11.07 -11.71 -3.08
C GLY A 183 9.98 -10.72 -3.49
N TYR A 184 8.75 -11.00 -3.10
CA TYR A 184 7.60 -10.13 -3.36
C TYR A 184 6.85 -9.92 -2.06
N ILE A 185 6.75 -8.66 -1.65
CA ILE A 185 5.99 -8.22 -0.49
C ILE A 185 4.78 -7.46 -1.03
N ASP A 186 3.60 -8.00 -0.81
CA ASP A 186 2.32 -7.37 -1.11
C ASP A 186 1.78 -6.75 0.18
N CYS A 187 1.57 -5.44 0.19
CA CYS A 187 1.20 -4.70 1.38
C CYS A 187 -0.02 -3.81 1.09
N ASP A 188 -1.19 -4.22 1.58
CA ASP A 188 -2.47 -3.54 1.37
C ASP A 188 -2.65 -2.31 2.28
N SER A 189 -2.02 -2.32 3.47
CA SER A 189 -2.04 -1.20 4.43
C SER A 189 -0.89 -1.28 5.42
N PHE A 190 -0.55 -0.16 6.06
CA PHE A 190 0.44 -0.11 7.14
C PHE A 190 -0.23 -0.23 8.52
N GLY A 191 -0.59 -1.45 8.91
CA GLY A 191 -1.16 -1.77 10.21
C GLY A 191 -0.09 -2.03 11.28
N THR A 192 -0.54 -2.40 12.47
CA THR A 192 0.33 -2.58 13.66
C THR A 192 1.40 -3.65 13.48
N GLN A 193 1.16 -4.69 12.67
CA GLN A 193 2.10 -5.80 12.45
C GLN A 193 2.92 -5.68 11.16
N THR A 194 2.62 -4.72 10.30
CA THR A 194 3.27 -4.59 8.97
C THR A 194 4.79 -4.53 9.06
N GLY A 195 5.34 -3.72 9.99
CA GLY A 195 6.79 -3.66 10.18
C GLY A 195 7.41 -5.01 10.57
N THR A 196 6.72 -5.80 11.39
CA THR A 196 7.14 -7.16 11.76
C THR A 196 7.13 -8.09 10.54
N TYR A 197 6.06 -8.06 9.74
CA TYR A 197 5.96 -8.90 8.54
C TYR A 197 7.07 -8.59 7.52
N PHE A 198 7.39 -7.31 7.30
CA PHE A 198 8.52 -6.92 6.47
C PHE A 198 9.85 -7.48 7.01
N GLN A 199 10.13 -7.25 8.29
CA GLN A 199 11.39 -7.68 8.89
C GLN A 199 11.54 -9.20 8.92
N GLU A 200 10.51 -9.94 9.29
CA GLU A 200 10.54 -11.41 9.31
C GLU A 200 10.62 -11.97 7.89
N GLY A 201 9.85 -11.40 6.96
CA GLY A 201 9.83 -11.81 5.57
C GLY A 201 11.19 -11.61 4.88
N VAL A 202 11.80 -10.43 5.05
CA VAL A 202 13.13 -10.14 4.50
C VAL A 202 14.16 -11.03 5.18
N ARG A 203 14.25 -11.05 6.51
CA ARG A 203 15.22 -11.86 7.25
C ARG A 203 15.14 -13.34 6.91
N GLY A 204 13.92 -13.88 6.76
CA GLY A 204 13.70 -15.31 6.51
C GLY A 204 14.02 -15.75 5.08
N ASN A 205 14.00 -14.84 4.12
CA ASN A 205 14.09 -15.17 2.70
C ASN A 205 15.25 -14.52 1.96
N ASP A 206 16.00 -13.58 2.58
CA ASP A 206 17.02 -12.79 1.89
C ASP A 206 18.09 -13.62 1.17
N SER A 207 18.51 -14.72 1.77
CA SER A 207 19.49 -15.64 1.16
C SER A 207 18.96 -16.38 -0.09
N ALA A 208 17.64 -16.45 -0.26
CA ALA A 208 16.97 -17.13 -1.37
C ALA A 208 16.59 -16.18 -2.53
N VAL A 209 16.77 -14.88 -2.34
CA VAL A 209 16.38 -13.87 -3.33
C VAL A 209 17.58 -13.05 -3.80
N ARG A 210 17.48 -12.49 -5.00
CA ARG A 210 18.43 -11.54 -5.57
C ARG A 210 17.90 -10.11 -5.65
N ALA A 211 16.59 -9.92 -5.49
CA ALA A 211 15.93 -8.63 -5.47
C ALA A 211 14.61 -8.71 -4.69
N TRP A 212 14.16 -7.58 -4.18
CA TRP A 212 12.88 -7.42 -3.49
C TRP A 212 11.95 -6.51 -4.28
N ILE A 213 10.72 -6.95 -4.51
CA ILE A 213 9.62 -6.14 -5.02
C ILE A 213 8.68 -5.87 -3.85
N VAL A 214 8.32 -4.60 -3.64
CA VAL A 214 7.35 -4.17 -2.63
C VAL A 214 6.18 -3.52 -3.35
N ASP A 215 5.03 -4.17 -3.33
CA ASP A 215 3.81 -3.68 -3.97
C ASP A 215 2.97 -2.86 -2.99
N LEU A 216 2.85 -1.57 -3.24
CA LEU A 216 2.07 -0.60 -2.48
C LEU A 216 0.94 0.00 -3.34
N ARG A 217 0.64 -0.56 -4.50
CA ARG A 217 -0.43 -0.05 -5.37
C ARG A 217 -1.78 -0.18 -4.67
N GLY A 218 -2.57 0.91 -4.67
CA GLY A 218 -3.84 0.97 -3.96
C GLY A 218 -3.75 1.08 -2.44
N ASN A 219 -2.55 1.05 -1.85
CA ASN A 219 -2.35 1.15 -0.40
C ASN A 219 -2.46 2.61 0.07
N GLY A 220 -3.57 2.97 0.72
CA GLY A 220 -3.85 4.31 1.24
C GLY A 220 -3.01 4.74 2.45
N GLY A 221 -2.08 3.91 2.91
CA GLY A 221 -1.20 4.20 4.04
C GLY A 221 -1.57 3.47 5.32
N GLY A 222 -1.46 4.17 6.45
CA GLY A 222 -1.69 3.64 7.80
C GLY A 222 -0.75 4.28 8.82
N LEU A 223 -0.18 3.46 9.70
CA LEU A 223 0.71 3.92 10.77
C LEU A 223 2.09 4.33 10.23
N THR A 224 2.53 5.52 10.57
CA THR A 224 3.88 6.02 10.22
C THR A 224 4.98 5.15 10.84
N SER A 225 4.77 4.66 12.07
CA SER A 225 5.70 3.76 12.76
C SER A 225 5.88 2.42 12.04
N ALA A 226 4.81 1.91 11.43
CA ALA A 226 4.87 0.69 10.63
C ALA A 226 5.68 0.90 9.35
N ALA A 227 5.48 2.05 8.67
CA ALA A 227 6.26 2.41 7.48
C ALA A 227 7.76 2.58 7.80
N VAL A 228 8.09 3.26 8.90
CA VAL A 228 9.48 3.42 9.38
C VAL A 228 10.12 2.06 9.69
N SER A 229 9.39 1.18 10.39
CA SER A 229 9.87 -0.17 10.72
C SER A 229 10.08 -1.04 9.46
N ALA A 230 9.17 -0.94 8.48
CA ALA A 230 9.28 -1.65 7.20
C ALA A 230 10.45 -1.11 6.35
N LEU A 231 10.57 0.22 6.23
CA LEU A 231 11.67 0.88 5.51
C LEU A 231 13.03 0.52 6.11
N GLY A 232 13.13 0.50 7.45
CA GLY A 232 14.35 0.14 8.17
C GLY A 232 14.90 -1.25 7.84
N ALA A 233 14.07 -2.18 7.34
CA ALA A 233 14.53 -3.47 6.86
C ALA A 233 15.45 -3.35 5.63
N PHE A 234 15.31 -2.28 4.85
CA PHE A 234 16.08 -2.02 3.63
C PHE A 234 17.16 -0.92 3.82
N SER A 235 16.85 0.11 4.60
CA SER A 235 17.74 1.28 4.75
C SER A 235 18.69 1.18 5.95
N GLY A 236 18.37 0.36 6.94
CA GLY A 236 19.11 0.32 8.21
C GLY A 236 18.84 1.53 9.11
N GLU A 237 19.78 1.78 10.04
CA GLU A 237 19.69 2.81 11.06
C GLU A 237 19.66 4.23 10.47
N GLY A 238 18.77 5.08 10.99
CA GLY A 238 18.69 6.49 10.61
C GLY A 238 17.36 7.14 10.94
N ASP A 239 17.31 8.44 10.71
CA ASP A 239 16.09 9.23 10.73
C ASP A 239 15.36 9.06 9.40
N LEU A 240 14.21 8.38 9.43
CA LEU A 240 13.51 7.95 8.22
C LEU A 240 12.33 8.84 7.85
N ILE A 241 11.84 9.64 8.80
CA ILE A 241 10.79 10.64 8.59
C ILE A 241 10.98 11.80 9.55
N TYR A 242 10.66 13.01 9.10
CA TYR A 242 10.65 14.23 9.90
C TYR A 242 9.23 14.78 9.94
N PHE A 243 8.81 15.23 11.10
CA PHE A 243 7.52 15.88 11.33
C PHE A 243 7.76 17.34 11.71
N VAL A 244 7.03 18.25 11.09
CA VAL A 244 7.06 19.68 11.39
C VAL A 244 5.68 20.12 11.83
N ASP A 245 5.58 20.68 13.04
CA ASP A 245 4.32 21.19 13.62
C ASP A 245 3.99 22.62 13.19
N GLN A 246 2.90 23.16 13.75
CA GLN A 246 2.42 24.51 13.47
C GLN A 246 3.40 25.63 13.83
N ASP A 247 4.32 25.40 14.76
CA ASP A 247 5.33 26.37 15.22
C ASP A 247 6.65 26.23 14.45
N GLY A 248 6.73 25.26 13.54
CA GLY A 248 7.93 24.95 12.77
C GLY A 248 8.94 24.08 13.54
N ALA A 249 8.57 23.54 14.71
CA ALA A 249 9.42 22.60 15.42
C ALA A 249 9.44 21.26 14.70
N SER A 250 10.66 20.72 14.52
CA SER A 250 10.85 19.46 13.81
C SER A 250 11.22 18.34 14.79
N THR A 251 10.58 17.18 14.60
CA THR A 251 10.93 15.92 15.27
C THR A 251 11.14 14.84 14.25
N ALA A 252 12.04 13.88 14.54
CA ALA A 252 12.29 12.74 13.66
C ALA A 252 11.74 11.46 14.27
N GLN A 253 11.32 10.54 13.41
CA GLN A 253 11.11 9.15 13.79
C GLN A 253 12.20 8.31 13.13
N SER A 254 12.99 7.64 13.97
CA SER A 254 14.20 6.93 13.58
C SER A 254 13.98 5.42 13.64
N TYR A 255 14.74 4.71 12.85
CA TYR A 255 14.96 3.27 12.99
C TYR A 255 16.34 3.04 13.58
N SER A 256 16.46 2.16 14.57
CA SER A 256 17.71 1.88 15.30
C SER A 256 18.33 0.52 14.99
N GLY A 257 17.69 -0.26 14.10
CA GLY A 257 18.19 -1.55 13.66
C GLY A 257 19.11 -1.43 12.44
N ARG A 258 19.86 -2.50 12.18
CA ARG A 258 20.59 -2.60 10.90
C ARG A 258 19.62 -2.95 9.77
N ASP A 259 20.02 -2.72 8.53
CA ASP A 259 19.43 -3.31 7.34
C ASP A 259 19.44 -4.86 7.40
N LEU A 260 18.46 -5.47 6.78
CA LEU A 260 18.28 -6.92 6.74
C LEU A 260 18.63 -7.51 5.37
N THR A 261 18.90 -6.65 4.40
CA THR A 261 19.27 -7.01 3.03
C THR A 261 20.21 -5.96 2.45
N ASP A 262 21.12 -6.38 1.61
CA ASP A 262 21.97 -5.53 0.75
C ASP A 262 21.38 -5.35 -0.66
N LYS A 263 20.22 -5.94 -0.91
CA LYS A 263 19.55 -5.93 -2.21
C LYS A 263 18.58 -4.75 -2.29
N PRO A 264 18.56 -4.02 -3.42
CA PRO A 264 17.68 -2.88 -3.56
C PRO A 264 16.21 -3.30 -3.59
N ALA A 265 15.34 -2.45 -3.01
CA ALA A 265 13.91 -2.57 -3.15
C ALA A 265 13.42 -1.97 -4.48
N ILE A 266 12.51 -2.67 -5.16
CA ILE A 266 11.76 -2.14 -6.30
C ILE A 266 10.33 -1.93 -5.82
N VAL A 267 9.96 -0.67 -5.55
CA VAL A 267 8.66 -0.31 -5.00
C VAL A 267 7.67 -0.03 -6.13
N LEU A 268 6.52 -0.71 -6.11
CA LEU A 268 5.42 -0.44 -7.03
C LEU A 268 4.44 0.53 -6.39
N MET A 269 4.09 1.61 -7.10
CA MET A 269 3.12 2.61 -6.64
C MET A 269 2.14 3.02 -7.73
N ASP A 270 1.00 3.55 -7.28
CA ASP A 270 0.00 4.19 -8.13
C ASP A 270 -0.67 5.38 -7.41
N SER A 271 -1.66 5.99 -8.06
CA SER A 271 -2.41 7.13 -7.49
C SER A 271 -3.25 6.78 -6.26
N GLY A 272 -3.43 5.50 -5.94
CA GLY A 272 -4.06 5.02 -4.70
C GLY A 272 -3.08 4.88 -3.54
N SER A 273 -1.76 4.91 -3.81
CA SER A 273 -0.72 4.84 -2.79
C SER A 273 -0.59 6.20 -2.08
N ALA A 274 -0.79 6.25 -0.75
CA ALA A 274 -0.85 7.50 -0.01
C ALA A 274 -0.19 7.41 1.38
N SER A 275 0.20 8.58 1.96
CA SER A 275 0.57 8.69 3.38
C SER A 275 1.75 7.76 3.77
N ALA A 276 1.53 6.76 4.63
CA ALA A 276 2.57 5.80 5.05
C ALA A 276 3.23 5.07 3.87
N SER A 277 2.50 4.79 2.79
CA SER A 277 3.06 4.26 1.54
C SER A 277 4.03 5.25 0.89
N GLU A 278 3.71 6.53 0.95
CA GLU A 278 4.58 7.59 0.43
C GLU A 278 5.80 7.81 1.32
N ILE A 279 5.66 7.63 2.65
CA ILE A 279 6.80 7.62 3.59
C ILE A 279 7.76 6.49 3.25
N PHE A 280 7.24 5.28 3.03
CA PHE A 280 8.06 4.12 2.66
C PHE A 280 8.78 4.35 1.32
N ALA A 281 8.04 4.69 0.27
CA ALA A 281 8.59 4.85 -1.07
C ALA A 281 9.53 6.07 -1.18
N GLY A 282 9.12 7.21 -0.61
CA GLY A 282 9.96 8.41 -0.55
C GLY A 282 11.21 8.17 0.29
N GLY A 283 11.10 7.37 1.36
CA GLY A 283 12.22 6.93 2.17
C GLY A 283 13.18 6.01 1.42
N VAL A 284 12.69 5.04 0.64
CA VAL A 284 13.52 4.20 -0.25
C VAL A 284 14.32 5.06 -1.23
N LEU A 285 13.68 6.07 -1.83
CA LEU A 285 14.40 7.01 -2.70
C LEU A 285 15.43 7.85 -1.95
N GLY A 286 15.04 8.40 -0.80
CA GLY A 286 15.88 9.31 -0.02
C GLY A 286 17.10 8.65 0.64
N THR A 287 17.00 7.37 0.97
CA THR A 287 18.09 6.57 1.54
C THR A 287 18.96 5.88 0.49
N GLY A 288 18.56 5.89 -0.79
CA GLY A 288 19.26 5.15 -1.83
C GLY A 288 19.14 3.63 -1.69
N SER A 289 18.12 3.14 -0.96
CA SER A 289 17.91 1.69 -0.75
C SER A 289 17.10 1.01 -1.86
N GLY A 290 16.75 1.73 -2.93
CA GLY A 290 16.03 1.18 -4.08
C GLY A 290 15.45 2.23 -5.00
N ILE A 291 14.45 1.82 -5.78
CA ILE A 291 13.74 2.64 -6.75
C ILE A 291 12.23 2.51 -6.60
N VAL A 292 11.51 3.49 -7.15
CA VAL A 292 10.05 3.46 -7.29
C VAL A 292 9.69 3.35 -8.76
N ILE A 293 8.78 2.45 -9.12
CA ILE A 293 8.25 2.31 -10.48
C ILE A 293 6.71 2.29 -10.46
N GLY A 294 6.11 2.72 -11.54
CA GLY A 294 4.65 2.83 -11.68
C GLY A 294 4.23 4.24 -12.03
N THR A 295 3.21 4.76 -11.36
CA THR A 295 2.73 6.12 -11.56
C THR A 295 2.88 6.94 -10.28
N ARG A 296 2.71 8.27 -10.39
CA ARG A 296 2.76 9.18 -9.25
C ARG A 296 1.76 8.76 -8.16
N SER A 297 2.17 8.84 -6.90
CA SER A 297 1.31 8.59 -5.74
C SER A 297 0.30 9.73 -5.47
N TYR A 298 -0.52 9.58 -4.44
CA TYR A 298 -1.62 10.46 -4.12
C TYR A 298 -1.20 11.89 -3.73
N GLY A 299 -0.14 12.05 -2.93
CA GLY A 299 0.32 13.36 -2.46
C GLY A 299 -0.22 13.76 -1.09
N LYS A 300 -0.35 12.83 -0.14
CA LYS A 300 -0.69 13.14 1.25
C LYS A 300 0.58 13.34 2.07
N GLY A 301 0.99 14.60 2.27
CA GLY A 301 2.18 14.98 3.02
C GLY A 301 1.93 15.44 4.46
N VAL A 302 0.78 15.06 5.05
CA VAL A 302 0.38 15.44 6.40
C VAL A 302 0.12 14.22 7.29
N ALA A 303 0.43 14.36 8.58
CA ALA A 303 0.25 13.32 9.58
C ALA A 303 -0.69 13.79 10.70
N GLN A 304 -1.49 12.83 11.20
CA GLN A 304 -2.49 13.10 12.21
C GLN A 304 -2.06 12.55 13.57
N VAL A 305 -2.48 13.27 14.61
CA VAL A 305 -2.48 12.81 16.00
C VAL A 305 -3.91 12.44 16.39
N LEU A 306 -4.04 11.39 17.18
CA LEU A 306 -5.31 10.93 17.71
C LEU A 306 -5.43 11.37 19.18
N TYR A 307 -6.50 12.08 19.48
CA TYR A 307 -6.91 12.40 20.84
C TYR A 307 -8.06 11.49 21.22
N ASP A 308 -7.91 10.78 22.33
CA ASP A 308 -8.88 9.88 22.91
C ASP A 308 -8.88 10.00 24.44
N GLU A 309 -9.64 9.17 25.15
CA GLU A 309 -9.74 9.21 26.60
C GLU A 309 -8.40 9.03 27.32
N SER A 310 -7.40 8.39 26.70
CA SER A 310 -6.07 8.15 27.29
C SER A 310 -5.23 9.43 27.43
N ASN A 311 -5.43 10.39 26.54
CA ASN A 311 -4.71 11.68 26.51
C ASN A 311 -5.63 12.89 26.65
N CYS A 312 -6.94 12.73 26.48
CA CYS A 312 -8.00 13.71 26.70
C CYS A 312 -9.17 13.08 27.48
N PRO A 313 -9.14 13.04 28.80
CA PRO A 313 -10.11 12.30 29.63
C PRO A 313 -11.59 12.71 29.46
N TYR A 314 -11.85 13.92 28.95
CA TYR A 314 -13.21 14.42 28.69
C TYR A 314 -13.83 13.90 27.38
N LEU A 315 -13.11 13.10 26.59
CA LEU A 315 -13.65 12.50 25.36
C LEU A 315 -14.56 11.29 25.63
N HIS A 316 -14.49 10.70 26.84
CA HIS A 316 -15.44 9.66 27.30
C HIS A 316 -15.71 8.52 26.29
N GLY A 317 -14.66 8.06 25.60
CA GLY A 317 -14.72 7.02 24.60
C GLY A 317 -14.80 7.52 23.14
N ASP A 318 -15.13 8.79 22.94
CA ASP A 318 -15.04 9.46 21.65
C ASP A 318 -13.57 9.77 21.29
N ALA A 319 -13.33 10.24 20.07
CA ALA A 319 -12.00 10.64 19.65
C ALA A 319 -11.99 11.84 18.69
N VAL A 320 -10.88 12.57 18.68
CA VAL A 320 -10.61 13.63 17.69
C VAL A 320 -9.30 13.30 16.97
N LYS A 321 -9.38 13.18 15.66
CA LYS A 321 -8.22 13.02 14.80
C LYS A 321 -7.84 14.37 14.23
N VAL A 322 -6.59 14.82 14.48
CA VAL A 322 -6.13 16.17 14.13
C VAL A 322 -4.91 16.07 13.23
N THR A 323 -4.92 16.74 12.10
CA THR A 323 -3.69 16.96 11.30
C THR A 323 -2.76 17.88 12.08
N ALA A 324 -1.72 17.29 12.68
CA ALA A 324 -0.81 18.00 13.57
C ALA A 324 0.56 18.31 12.93
N TYR A 325 0.92 17.61 11.87
CA TYR A 325 2.23 17.74 11.28
C TYR A 325 2.19 17.74 9.75
N ARG A 326 3.14 18.44 9.14
CA ARG A 326 3.65 18.13 7.81
C ARG A 326 4.80 17.16 7.95
N PHE A 327 4.88 16.16 7.07
CA PHE A 327 6.00 15.24 7.11
C PHE A 327 6.91 15.38 5.87
N TYR A 328 8.16 14.98 6.08
CA TYR A 328 9.20 14.92 5.07
C TYR A 328 9.87 13.56 5.16
N CYS A 329 10.02 12.87 4.03
CA CYS A 329 10.68 11.57 3.95
C CYS A 329 12.19 11.70 4.24
N ALA A 330 12.88 10.59 4.44
CA ALA A 330 14.33 10.56 4.45
C ALA A 330 14.89 11.29 3.22
N GLY A 331 15.92 12.11 3.42
CA GLY A 331 16.42 13.02 2.38
C GLY A 331 15.72 14.37 2.29
N GLY A 332 14.67 14.61 3.12
CA GLY A 332 14.03 15.93 3.28
C GLY A 332 12.96 16.28 2.24
N ASN A 333 12.56 15.32 1.41
CA ASN A 333 11.54 15.55 0.38
C ASN A 333 10.12 15.46 0.98
N THR A 334 9.26 16.42 0.63
CA THR A 334 7.83 16.36 0.94
C THR A 334 7.08 15.62 -0.15
N THR A 335 5.97 14.97 0.24
CA THR A 335 5.00 14.39 -0.70
C THR A 335 3.72 15.21 -0.80
N ASP A 336 3.61 16.28 0.02
CA ASP A 336 2.38 17.07 0.13
C ASP A 336 1.97 17.68 -1.21
N ARG A 337 0.77 17.31 -1.69
CA ARG A 337 0.17 17.69 -2.98
C ARG A 337 0.97 17.31 -4.23
N ILE A 338 2.20 16.81 -4.05
CA ILE A 338 3.10 16.46 -5.14
C ILE A 338 3.07 14.95 -5.39
N GLY A 339 3.00 14.15 -4.33
CA GLY A 339 3.19 12.70 -4.36
C GLY A 339 4.66 12.30 -4.54
N VAL A 340 4.91 11.01 -4.48
CA VAL A 340 6.19 10.40 -4.84
C VAL A 340 6.25 10.28 -6.37
N VAL A 341 7.26 10.89 -6.97
CA VAL A 341 7.53 10.76 -8.40
C VAL A 341 8.34 9.47 -8.61
N PRO A 342 7.87 8.54 -9.46
CA PRO A 342 8.59 7.29 -9.66
C PRO A 342 9.92 7.51 -10.39
N THR A 343 10.92 6.68 -10.08
CA THR A 343 12.20 6.62 -10.80
C THR A 343 11.99 6.23 -12.27
N LEU A 344 11.06 5.29 -12.49
CA LEU A 344 10.61 4.88 -13.83
C LEU A 344 9.10 4.97 -13.91
N TYR A 345 8.60 5.84 -14.78
CA TYR A 345 7.18 5.96 -15.05
C TYR A 345 6.73 4.81 -15.96
N ILE A 346 6.10 3.81 -15.36
CA ILE A 346 5.65 2.58 -16.04
C ILE A 346 4.12 2.45 -15.86
N PRO A 347 3.34 2.17 -16.91
CA PRO A 347 1.92 1.88 -16.78
C PRO A 347 1.64 0.74 -15.80
N GLN A 348 0.54 0.83 -15.05
CA GLN A 348 0.23 -0.11 -13.95
C GLN A 348 0.14 -1.57 -14.40
N ASP A 349 -0.41 -1.82 -15.58
CA ASP A 349 -0.53 -3.15 -16.19
C ASP A 349 0.83 -3.78 -16.54
N GLN A 350 1.89 -2.97 -16.65
CA GLN A 350 3.26 -3.40 -16.94
C GLN A 350 4.19 -3.35 -15.72
N ALA A 351 3.81 -2.69 -14.62
CA ALA A 351 4.69 -2.40 -13.50
C ALA A 351 5.29 -3.66 -12.84
N VAL A 352 4.49 -4.70 -12.59
CA VAL A 352 4.98 -5.97 -12.01
C VAL A 352 5.94 -6.67 -12.97
N ALA A 353 5.64 -6.69 -14.27
CA ALA A 353 6.52 -7.30 -15.26
C ALA A 353 7.84 -6.52 -15.39
N ALA A 354 7.80 -5.19 -15.32
CA ALA A 354 8.99 -4.34 -15.31
C ALA A 354 9.87 -4.59 -14.07
N ALA A 355 9.25 -4.66 -12.88
CA ALA A 355 9.97 -5.00 -11.66
C ALA A 355 10.66 -6.37 -11.74
N ARG A 356 9.97 -7.37 -12.30
CA ARG A 356 10.55 -8.70 -12.51
C ARG A 356 11.69 -8.69 -13.52
N LEU A 357 11.61 -7.92 -14.60
CA LEU A 357 12.71 -7.76 -15.55
C LEU A 357 13.93 -7.11 -14.90
N LEU A 358 13.72 -6.05 -14.10
CA LEU A 358 14.78 -5.36 -13.35
C LEU A 358 15.41 -6.21 -12.24
N SER A 359 14.74 -7.29 -11.85
CA SER A 359 15.21 -8.25 -10.84
C SER A 359 16.06 -9.37 -11.44
N GLY A 360 16.68 -9.18 -12.59
CA GLY A 360 17.64 -10.12 -13.17
C GLY A 360 18.95 -10.23 -12.38
N GLU A 361 19.90 -10.92 -12.92
CA GLU A 361 21.22 -11.09 -12.31
C GLU A 361 22.36 -10.93 -13.33
N LYS A 362 23.53 -10.63 -12.83
CA LYS A 362 24.74 -10.62 -13.64
C LYS A 362 25.11 -12.07 -14.01
N THR A 363 25.16 -12.36 -15.29
CA THR A 363 25.48 -13.69 -15.82
C THR A 363 26.66 -13.62 -16.79
N LYS A 364 27.38 -14.73 -16.94
CA LYS A 364 28.42 -14.89 -17.98
C LYS A 364 27.88 -15.60 -19.21
N ASP A 365 26.74 -16.25 -19.09
CA ASP A 365 26.23 -17.18 -20.09
C ASP A 365 25.26 -16.49 -21.09
N SER A 366 24.76 -15.32 -20.75
CA SER A 366 23.89 -14.52 -21.64
C SER A 366 24.24 -13.03 -21.58
N ALA A 367 23.80 -12.28 -22.60
CA ALA A 367 23.90 -10.83 -22.59
C ALA A 367 22.89 -10.25 -21.60
N TYR A 368 23.34 -9.27 -20.81
CA TYR A 368 22.48 -8.54 -19.87
C TYR A 368 22.68 -7.03 -20.01
N LEU A 369 21.67 -6.28 -19.60
CA LEU A 369 21.75 -4.86 -19.41
C LEU A 369 21.78 -4.55 -17.91
N ARG A 370 22.82 -3.87 -17.43
CA ARG A 370 22.89 -3.30 -16.09
C ARG A 370 22.49 -1.84 -16.13
N LEU A 371 21.56 -1.47 -15.29
CA LEU A 371 21.13 -0.09 -15.06
C LEU A 371 21.55 0.33 -13.66
N VAL A 372 22.16 1.51 -13.55
CA VAL A 372 22.39 2.15 -12.23
C VAL A 372 21.33 3.23 -12.06
N LEU A 373 20.42 3.02 -11.12
CA LEU A 373 19.29 3.90 -10.83
C LEU A 373 19.29 4.19 -9.33
N ASN A 374 19.22 5.45 -8.94
CA ASN A 374 19.27 5.88 -7.53
C ASN A 374 20.45 5.24 -6.74
N GLY A 375 21.60 5.08 -7.40
CA GLY A 375 22.79 4.46 -6.80
C GLY A 375 22.77 2.92 -6.68
N CYS A 376 21.69 2.27 -7.10
CA CYS A 376 21.52 0.81 -7.06
C CYS A 376 21.70 0.17 -8.44
N ASP A 377 22.24 -1.06 -8.46
CA ASP A 377 22.39 -1.86 -9.67
C ASP A 377 21.17 -2.75 -9.91
N PHE A 378 20.63 -2.67 -11.14
CA PHE A 378 19.55 -3.54 -11.61
C PHE A 378 20.00 -4.26 -12.88
N TYR A 379 19.59 -5.51 -13.05
CA TYR A 379 20.03 -6.34 -14.16
C TYR A 379 18.83 -6.87 -14.96
N ILE A 380 18.92 -6.81 -16.29
CA ILE A 380 17.93 -7.37 -17.20
C ILE A 380 18.62 -8.44 -18.07
N ASP A 381 18.16 -9.68 -18.00
CA ASP A 381 18.55 -10.71 -18.95
C ASP A 381 17.92 -10.41 -20.32
N ILE A 382 18.74 -10.09 -21.31
CA ILE A 382 18.24 -9.60 -22.59
C ILE A 382 17.59 -10.68 -23.46
N PRO A 383 18.14 -11.89 -23.62
CA PRO A 383 17.46 -12.96 -24.32
C PRO A 383 16.08 -13.28 -23.73
N ALA A 384 15.99 -13.47 -22.41
CA ALA A 384 14.72 -13.74 -21.74
C ALA A 384 13.73 -12.58 -21.89
N ALA A 385 14.18 -11.33 -21.73
CA ALA A 385 13.33 -10.15 -21.89
C ALA A 385 12.78 -10.00 -23.31
N LYS A 386 13.58 -10.27 -24.34
CA LYS A 386 13.14 -10.21 -25.75
C LYS A 386 12.11 -11.28 -26.08
N GLU A 387 12.26 -12.47 -25.53
CA GLU A 387 11.36 -13.60 -25.79
C GLU A 387 10.01 -13.41 -25.09
N THR A 388 10.01 -12.96 -23.84
CA THR A 388 8.81 -12.99 -22.97
C THR A 388 8.14 -11.64 -22.77
N SER A 389 8.86 -10.52 -22.90
CA SER A 389 8.41 -9.21 -22.43
C SER A 389 9.03 -8.03 -23.19
N SER A 390 9.16 -8.13 -24.51
CA SER A 390 9.79 -7.10 -25.35
C SER A 390 9.17 -5.72 -25.20
N THR A 391 7.83 -5.62 -25.08
CA THR A 391 7.12 -4.35 -24.87
C THR A 391 7.45 -3.72 -23.52
N VAL A 392 7.61 -4.53 -22.48
CA VAL A 392 7.97 -4.05 -21.15
C VAL A 392 9.43 -3.60 -21.12
N LEU A 393 10.34 -4.30 -21.79
CA LEU A 393 11.73 -3.86 -21.96
C LEU A 393 11.79 -2.50 -22.66
N GLU A 394 10.98 -2.29 -23.72
CA GLU A 394 10.90 -1.01 -24.39
C GLU A 394 10.35 0.10 -23.48
N ALA A 395 9.32 -0.20 -22.68
CA ALA A 395 8.77 0.74 -21.70
C ALA A 395 9.82 1.16 -20.66
N ILE A 396 10.60 0.21 -20.13
CA ILE A 396 11.71 0.53 -19.22
C ILE A 396 12.70 1.47 -19.89
N LEU A 397 13.20 1.15 -21.08
CA LEU A 397 14.17 1.97 -21.80
C LEU A 397 13.61 3.35 -22.18
N THR A 398 12.31 3.48 -22.35
CA THR A 398 11.63 4.76 -22.66
C THR A 398 11.48 5.62 -21.40
N ALA A 399 11.28 4.99 -20.25
CA ALA A 399 11.12 5.67 -18.96
C ALA A 399 12.44 6.15 -18.34
N LEU A 400 13.60 5.75 -18.89
CA LEU A 400 14.91 6.14 -18.35
C LEU A 400 15.16 7.63 -18.53
N THR A 401 15.62 8.26 -17.46
CA THR A 401 16.08 9.65 -17.45
C THR A 401 17.53 9.76 -17.95
N PRO A 402 17.99 10.96 -18.38
CA PRO A 402 19.35 11.15 -18.93
C PRO A 402 20.49 10.84 -17.96
N ASP A 403 20.22 10.85 -16.65
CA ASP A 403 21.18 10.55 -15.58
C ASP A 403 21.34 9.05 -15.29
N ALA A 404 20.49 8.20 -15.89
CA ALA A 404 20.63 6.76 -15.77
C ALA A 404 21.93 6.25 -16.42
N GLU A 405 22.70 5.45 -15.69
CA GLU A 405 23.87 4.80 -16.23
C GLU A 405 23.52 3.40 -16.77
N LEU A 406 24.01 3.11 -17.96
CA LEU A 406 23.70 1.88 -18.70
C LEU A 406 24.98 1.15 -19.08
N TYR A 407 25.01 -0.16 -18.81
CA TYR A 407 26.15 -1.01 -19.15
C TYR A 407 25.65 -2.31 -19.82
N TRP A 408 26.26 -2.64 -20.95
CA TRP A 408 26.05 -3.92 -21.63
C TRP A 408 27.05 -4.95 -21.14
N GLY A 409 26.57 -6.03 -20.56
CA GLY A 409 27.38 -7.16 -20.14
C GLY A 409 27.29 -8.30 -21.14
N GLU A 410 28.43 -8.79 -21.60
CA GLU A 410 28.57 -9.91 -22.51
C GLU A 410 29.96 -10.53 -22.40
N ASN A 411 30.05 -11.87 -22.47
CA ASN A 411 31.33 -12.60 -22.41
C ASN A 411 32.23 -12.25 -21.21
N GLY A 412 31.62 -11.91 -20.08
CA GLY A 412 32.31 -11.57 -18.83
C GLY A 412 32.88 -10.14 -18.77
N GLY A 413 32.64 -9.29 -19.78
CA GLY A 413 32.97 -7.86 -19.80
C GLY A 413 31.75 -6.98 -19.71
N GLU A 414 31.95 -5.70 -19.32
CA GLU A 414 30.89 -4.66 -19.35
C GLU A 414 31.36 -3.46 -20.17
N THR A 415 30.46 -2.89 -20.96
CA THR A 415 30.71 -1.67 -21.75
C THR A 415 29.63 -0.65 -21.43
N LYS A 416 30.01 0.57 -21.02
CA LYS A 416 29.07 1.67 -20.80
C LYS A 416 28.43 2.09 -22.13
N LEU A 417 27.12 2.29 -22.12
CA LEU A 417 26.33 2.65 -23.29
C LEU A 417 25.60 3.99 -23.07
N THR A 418 25.33 4.66 -24.18
CA THR A 418 24.26 5.68 -24.22
C THR A 418 22.90 4.99 -24.30
N LEU A 419 21.83 5.70 -23.98
CA LEU A 419 20.47 5.17 -24.11
C LEU A 419 20.15 4.74 -25.57
N ALA A 420 20.60 5.53 -26.56
CA ALA A 420 20.43 5.19 -27.98
C ALA A 420 21.12 3.86 -28.33
N GLN A 421 22.35 3.66 -27.86
CA GLN A 421 23.09 2.40 -28.08
C GLN A 421 22.43 1.21 -27.37
N ALA A 422 21.90 1.43 -26.14
CA ALA A 422 21.17 0.39 -25.41
C ALA A 422 19.90 -0.01 -26.14
N ARG A 423 19.12 0.96 -26.64
CA ARG A 423 17.91 0.70 -27.46
C ARG A 423 18.26 -0.09 -28.71
N GLU A 424 19.27 0.32 -29.46
CA GLU A 424 19.72 -0.38 -30.68
C GLU A 424 20.12 -1.83 -30.38
N LYS A 425 20.93 -2.07 -29.33
CA LYS A 425 21.34 -3.42 -28.90
C LYS A 425 20.15 -4.28 -28.48
N CYS A 426 19.15 -3.66 -27.88
CA CYS A 426 17.87 -4.33 -27.55
C CYS A 426 16.95 -4.56 -28.75
N GLY A 427 17.26 -3.98 -29.92
CA GLY A 427 16.51 -4.16 -31.19
C GLY A 427 15.40 -3.12 -31.36
N PHE A 428 15.44 -2.01 -30.63
CA PHE A 428 14.50 -0.89 -30.76
C PHE A 428 15.13 0.23 -31.58
N ALA A 429 14.28 1.01 -32.27
CA ALA A 429 14.73 2.22 -32.94
C ALA A 429 15.41 3.18 -31.95
N ALA A 430 16.47 3.87 -32.36
CA ALA A 430 17.00 4.99 -31.60
C ALA A 430 15.82 5.97 -31.39
N SER A 431 15.47 6.24 -30.13
CA SER A 431 14.44 7.23 -29.84
C SER A 431 14.88 8.55 -30.49
N SER A 432 14.10 9.13 -31.36
CA SER A 432 14.12 10.57 -31.55
C SER A 432 13.94 11.18 -30.17
N ALA A 433 14.78 12.13 -29.77
CA ALA A 433 14.59 12.90 -28.55
C ALA A 433 13.09 13.20 -28.42
N LEU A 434 12.50 12.95 -27.25
CA LEU A 434 11.12 13.37 -27.00
C LEU A 434 11.05 14.83 -27.40
N ASP A 435 10.30 15.12 -28.44
CA ASP A 435 10.07 16.47 -28.88
C ASP A 435 9.08 17.08 -27.90
N PHE A 436 9.61 17.81 -26.93
CA PHE A 436 8.81 18.54 -25.93
C PHE A 436 8.12 19.77 -26.55
N SER A 437 8.24 20.01 -27.86
CA SER A 437 7.54 21.11 -28.51
C SER A 437 6.02 20.99 -28.39
N ASP A 438 5.47 19.77 -28.33
CA ASP A 438 4.04 19.52 -28.09
C ASP A 438 3.59 19.80 -26.64
N VAL A 439 4.52 19.86 -25.68
CA VAL A 439 4.21 20.15 -24.26
C VAL A 439 4.12 21.66 -24.01
N ALA A 440 4.81 22.46 -24.82
CA ALA A 440 4.82 23.93 -24.68
C ALA A 440 3.43 24.57 -24.95
N ASP A 441 2.57 23.89 -25.72
CA ASP A 441 1.21 24.34 -26.04
C ASP A 441 0.10 23.62 -25.23
N SER A 442 0.47 22.75 -24.26
CA SER A 442 -0.50 22.05 -23.43
C SER A 442 -1.02 22.93 -22.27
N GLU A 443 -2.26 22.68 -21.83
CA GLU A 443 -2.86 23.32 -20.63
C GLU A 443 -1.96 23.23 -19.38
N TYR A 444 -1.05 22.24 -19.32
CA TYR A 444 -0.07 22.07 -18.24
C TYR A 444 1.04 23.11 -18.23
N ALA A 445 1.45 23.67 -19.37
CA ALA A 445 2.46 24.73 -19.41
C ALA A 445 1.93 26.02 -18.76
N GLN A 446 0.63 26.32 -18.94
CA GLN A 446 -0.01 27.48 -18.30
C GLN A 446 -0.17 27.31 -16.78
N GLU A 447 -0.34 26.06 -16.31
CA GLU A 447 -0.47 25.76 -14.89
C GLU A 447 0.91 25.86 -14.17
N ILE A 448 1.99 25.43 -14.82
CA ILE A 448 3.36 25.57 -14.31
C ILE A 448 3.78 27.03 -14.22
N ASP A 449 3.48 27.85 -15.21
CA ASP A 449 3.77 29.29 -15.19
C ASP A 449 2.95 30.03 -14.12
N SER A 450 1.74 29.58 -13.82
CA SER A 450 0.91 30.15 -12.75
C SER A 450 1.37 29.78 -11.33
N LEU A 451 2.15 28.71 -11.18
CA LEU A 451 2.76 28.29 -9.89
C LEU A 451 4.15 28.93 -9.67
N ALA A 452 4.76 29.49 -10.70
CA ALA A 452 6.06 30.17 -10.64
C ALA A 452 5.95 31.69 -10.47
N ALA A 453 4.75 32.26 -10.53
CA ALA A 453 4.43 33.68 -10.32
C ALA A 453 3.81 33.90 -8.92
#